data_8c6211cf771dc09290b76ba23f1097eb
#
_entry.id   8c6211cf771dc09290b76ba23f1097eb
#
_cell.length_a   1.000
_cell.length_b   1.000
_cell.length_c   1.000
_cell.angle_alpha   90.00
_cell.angle_beta   90.00
_cell.angle_gamma   90.00
#
_symmetry.space_group_name_H-M   'P 1'
#
loop_
_entity.id
_entity.type
_entity.pdbx_description
1 polymer ?
#
loop_
_entity_poly.entity_id
_entity_poly.type
_entity_poly.pdbx_seq_one_letter_code
_entity_poly.pdbx_strand_id
1 'polypeptide(L)'
;MTIKVCIPGISGRMGLEIAKVLLESSNLELSSGILRDNSKISKEISLLEISKEKLSTDLNSSIKNCDICIDFTKPNYSMEILETCVNFNRRLVIGTTGYSIEQINRIEAASKDIPILKSSNMSIGINLCLELVEKASFAIGENSDIDIIEHHHKHKVDMPSGTSLTFEDKIKKAVNNKKEINHHCLRIGNVVGDHTVKFTLQDESIEIHHKSFDRKIFANGAILAAEWMIDKDAGLYTMSDFLAL
;
A
#
# COMPACT_ATOMS: atom_id res chain seq x y z
N MET A 1 -1.41 -20.49 16.03
CA MET A 1 -2.61 -19.64 16.25
C MET A 1 -2.86 -18.89 14.95
N THR A 2 -4.09 -18.82 14.49
CA THR A 2 -4.45 -18.05 13.29
C THR A 2 -4.56 -16.58 13.66
N ILE A 3 -3.97 -15.69 12.85
CA ILE A 3 -3.96 -14.25 13.07
C ILE A 3 -5.32 -13.67 12.66
N LYS A 4 -5.95 -12.93 13.56
CA LYS A 4 -7.27 -12.31 13.35
C LYS A 4 -7.14 -10.94 12.72
N VAL A 5 -7.69 -10.76 11.52
CA VAL A 5 -7.60 -9.54 10.71
C VAL A 5 -8.94 -8.81 10.70
N CYS A 6 -8.90 -7.50 10.98
CA CYS A 6 -10.02 -6.59 10.76
C CYS A 6 -9.79 -5.79 9.46
N ILE A 7 -10.82 -5.69 8.61
CA ILE A 7 -10.78 -4.92 7.35
C ILE A 7 -11.83 -3.82 7.38
N PRO A 8 -11.49 -2.58 7.79
CA PRO A 8 -12.36 -1.43 7.63
C PRO A 8 -12.60 -1.10 6.16
N GLY A 9 -13.85 -0.80 5.81
CA GLY A 9 -14.23 -0.52 4.42
C GLY A 9 -14.14 -1.73 3.50
N ILE A 10 -14.45 -2.93 4.02
CA ILE A 10 -14.39 -4.21 3.28
C ILE A 10 -15.18 -4.18 1.96
N SER A 11 -16.23 -3.35 1.83
CA SER A 11 -16.99 -3.14 0.60
C SER A 11 -16.32 -2.24 -0.43
N GLY A 12 -15.20 -1.61 -0.09
CA GLY A 12 -14.40 -0.82 -1.01
C GLY A 12 -13.60 -1.69 -1.99
N ARG A 13 -13.10 -1.08 -3.07
CA ARG A 13 -12.31 -1.80 -4.10
C ARG A 13 -11.14 -2.59 -3.52
N MET A 14 -10.33 -1.96 -2.67
CA MET A 14 -9.18 -2.66 -2.03
C MET A 14 -9.62 -3.56 -0.90
N GLY A 15 -10.63 -3.17 -0.11
CA GLY A 15 -11.17 -4.02 0.96
C GLY A 15 -11.66 -5.37 0.45
N LEU A 16 -12.35 -5.39 -0.70
CA LEU A 16 -12.78 -6.61 -1.39
C LEU A 16 -11.60 -7.47 -1.85
N GLU A 17 -10.59 -6.87 -2.48
CA GLU A 17 -9.41 -7.63 -2.93
C GLU A 17 -8.61 -8.20 -1.74
N ILE A 18 -8.46 -7.44 -0.65
CA ILE A 18 -7.82 -7.92 0.58
C ILE A 18 -8.63 -9.07 1.19
N ALA A 19 -9.95 -8.94 1.25
CA ALA A 19 -10.81 -10.01 1.76
C ALA A 19 -10.69 -11.30 0.93
N LYS A 20 -10.64 -11.22 -0.40
CA LYS A 20 -10.42 -12.39 -1.29
C LYS A 20 -9.11 -13.09 -0.97
N VAL A 21 -8.01 -12.33 -0.90
CA VAL A 21 -6.68 -12.89 -0.59
C VAL A 21 -6.65 -13.48 0.82
N LEU A 22 -7.27 -12.79 1.78
CA LEU A 22 -7.33 -13.26 3.17
C LEU A 22 -8.06 -14.59 3.31
N LEU A 23 -9.15 -14.79 2.57
CA LEU A 23 -9.92 -16.04 2.59
C LEU A 23 -9.14 -17.24 1.99
N GLU A 24 -8.12 -16.98 1.17
CA GLU A 24 -7.20 -17.99 0.64
C GLU A 24 -6.01 -18.28 1.58
N SER A 25 -5.82 -17.48 2.65
CA SER A 25 -4.70 -17.62 3.58
C SER A 25 -4.90 -18.79 4.56
N SER A 26 -3.81 -19.49 4.89
CA SER A 26 -3.79 -20.52 5.94
C SER A 26 -3.43 -19.98 7.32
N ASN A 27 -2.79 -18.81 7.39
CA ASN A 27 -2.24 -18.25 8.62
C ASN A 27 -3.08 -17.10 9.19
N LEU A 28 -3.90 -16.46 8.36
CA LEU A 28 -4.74 -15.33 8.75
C LEU A 28 -6.23 -15.67 8.53
N GLU A 29 -7.08 -15.12 9.37
CA GLU A 29 -8.53 -15.22 9.24
C GLU A 29 -9.22 -13.86 9.37
N LEU A 30 -10.32 -13.68 8.64
CA LEU A 30 -11.17 -12.51 8.81
C LEU A 30 -11.89 -12.60 10.15
N SER A 31 -11.57 -11.71 11.08
CA SER A 31 -12.32 -11.54 12.32
C SER A 31 -13.52 -10.60 12.13
N SER A 32 -13.32 -9.49 11.41
CA SER A 32 -14.39 -8.54 11.10
C SER A 32 -14.12 -7.74 9.83
N GLY A 33 -15.14 -7.60 8.98
CA GLY A 33 -15.21 -6.66 7.89
C GLY A 33 -16.14 -5.50 8.24
N ILE A 34 -15.61 -4.25 8.25
CA ILE A 34 -16.43 -3.10 8.63
C ILE A 34 -17.08 -2.49 7.41
N LEU A 35 -18.39 -2.40 7.44
CA LEU A 35 -19.23 -1.73 6.46
C LEU A 35 -19.59 -0.32 6.92
N ARG A 36 -19.82 0.60 5.98
CA ARG A 36 -20.36 1.92 6.31
C ARG A 36 -21.82 1.84 6.76
N ASP A 37 -22.58 0.92 6.19
CA ASP A 37 -23.99 0.71 6.44
C ASP A 37 -24.34 -0.78 6.19
N ASN A 38 -24.89 -1.45 7.18
CA ASN A 38 -25.28 -2.87 7.11
C ASN A 38 -26.40 -3.16 6.11
N SER A 39 -27.18 -2.14 5.73
CA SER A 39 -28.26 -2.31 4.74
C SER A 39 -27.77 -2.49 3.30
N LYS A 40 -26.47 -2.25 3.05
CA LYS A 40 -25.87 -2.25 1.71
C LYS A 40 -24.72 -3.23 1.58
N ILE A 41 -24.97 -4.50 1.88
CA ILE A 41 -24.04 -5.56 1.52
C ILE A 41 -24.03 -5.66 -0.02
N SER A 42 -22.89 -5.36 -0.63
CA SER A 42 -22.77 -5.43 -2.07
C SER A 42 -22.84 -6.88 -2.56
N LYS A 43 -23.23 -7.06 -3.82
CA LYS A 43 -23.28 -8.39 -4.44
C LYS A 43 -21.91 -9.08 -4.37
N GLU A 44 -20.84 -8.31 -4.51
CA GLU A 44 -19.46 -8.80 -4.47
C GLU A 44 -19.10 -9.38 -3.09
N ILE A 45 -19.50 -8.72 -1.99
CA ILE A 45 -19.31 -9.27 -0.62
C ILE A 45 -20.13 -10.54 -0.43
N SER A 46 -21.37 -10.54 -0.94
CA SER A 46 -22.23 -11.74 -0.84
C SER A 46 -21.63 -12.96 -1.54
N LEU A 47 -20.88 -12.75 -2.63
CA LEU A 47 -20.19 -13.80 -3.38
C LEU A 47 -18.96 -14.37 -2.65
N LEU A 48 -18.44 -13.66 -1.64
CA LEU A 48 -17.30 -14.14 -0.84
C LEU A 48 -17.72 -15.13 0.27
N GLU A 49 -19.02 -15.41 0.40
CA GLU A 49 -19.58 -16.31 1.42
C GLU A 49 -19.16 -15.98 2.85
N ILE A 50 -18.84 -14.69 3.11
CA ILE A 50 -18.47 -14.22 4.44
C ILE A 50 -19.71 -14.32 5.35
N SER A 51 -19.55 -15.00 6.48
CA SER A 51 -20.58 -15.09 7.51
C SER A 51 -21.03 -13.69 7.95
N LYS A 52 -22.34 -13.47 8.10
CA LYS A 52 -22.90 -12.17 8.49
C LYS A 52 -22.39 -11.69 9.84
N GLU A 53 -22.03 -12.60 10.73
CA GLU A 53 -21.46 -12.30 12.04
C GLU A 53 -20.08 -11.65 11.97
N LYS A 54 -19.35 -11.87 10.88
CA LYS A 54 -18.07 -11.23 10.58
C LYS A 54 -18.22 -9.86 9.89
N LEU A 55 -19.43 -9.42 9.60
CA LEU A 55 -19.72 -8.10 9.02
C LEU A 55 -20.32 -7.19 10.09
N SER A 56 -19.76 -6.01 10.27
CA SER A 56 -20.15 -5.07 11.33
C SER A 56 -20.13 -3.63 10.85
N THR A 57 -20.81 -2.74 11.56
CA THR A 57 -20.65 -1.28 11.46
C THR A 57 -19.98 -0.70 12.69
N ASP A 58 -19.72 -1.52 13.71
CA ASP A 58 -19.09 -1.11 14.97
C ASP A 58 -17.56 -1.25 14.88
N LEU A 59 -16.88 -0.11 14.75
CA LEU A 59 -15.43 -0.02 14.67
C LEU A 59 -14.75 -0.52 15.96
N ASN A 60 -15.27 -0.10 17.13
CA ASN A 60 -14.64 -0.41 18.40
C ASN A 60 -14.67 -1.90 18.70
N SER A 61 -15.83 -2.54 18.59
CA SER A 61 -15.97 -3.97 18.80
C SER A 61 -15.14 -4.78 17.81
N SER A 62 -15.11 -4.37 16.54
CA SER A 62 -14.36 -5.05 15.50
C SER A 62 -12.85 -5.03 15.72
N ILE A 63 -12.29 -3.85 16.04
CA ILE A 63 -10.85 -3.70 16.30
C ILE A 63 -10.44 -4.34 17.63
N LYS A 64 -11.27 -4.26 18.66
CA LYS A 64 -11.00 -4.93 19.94
C LYS A 64 -10.76 -6.43 19.77
N ASN A 65 -11.44 -7.07 18.83
CA ASN A 65 -11.43 -8.53 18.63
C ASN A 65 -10.48 -9.01 17.51
N CYS A 66 -9.64 -8.13 16.96
CA CYS A 66 -8.60 -8.53 15.98
C CYS A 66 -7.20 -8.45 16.59
N ASP A 67 -6.22 -9.03 15.91
CA ASP A 67 -4.79 -8.90 16.22
C ASP A 67 -4.16 -7.77 15.41
N ILE A 68 -4.66 -7.56 14.19
CA ILE A 68 -4.18 -6.55 13.25
C ILE A 68 -5.33 -5.99 12.40
N CYS A 69 -5.24 -4.69 12.10
CA CYS A 69 -6.16 -3.98 11.22
C CYS A 69 -5.47 -3.64 9.89
N ILE A 70 -6.16 -3.81 8.76
CA ILE A 70 -5.65 -3.42 7.42
C ILE A 70 -6.55 -2.33 6.85
N ASP A 71 -6.03 -1.11 6.77
CA ASP A 71 -6.77 0.09 6.38
C ASP A 71 -6.42 0.56 4.96
N PHE A 72 -7.42 0.53 4.06
CA PHE A 72 -7.40 1.14 2.72
C PHE A 72 -8.62 2.04 2.51
N THR A 73 -8.93 2.89 3.48
CA THR A 73 -10.13 3.72 3.48
C THR A 73 -9.88 5.14 2.94
N LYS A 74 -10.16 6.14 3.75
CA LYS A 74 -9.93 7.56 3.46
C LYS A 74 -9.27 8.22 4.66
N PRO A 75 -8.47 9.29 4.47
CA PRO A 75 -7.67 9.90 5.54
C PRO A 75 -8.44 10.18 6.83
N ASN A 76 -9.62 10.80 6.76
CA ASN A 76 -10.38 11.12 7.97
C ASN A 76 -10.84 9.87 8.74
N TYR A 77 -11.37 8.87 8.04
CA TYR A 77 -11.80 7.62 8.68
C TYR A 77 -10.61 6.77 9.15
N SER A 78 -9.48 6.85 8.44
CA SER A 78 -8.23 6.24 8.86
C SER A 78 -7.74 6.78 10.22
N MET A 79 -8.00 8.05 10.54
CA MET A 79 -7.67 8.61 11.86
C MET A 79 -8.52 8.02 12.99
N GLU A 80 -9.80 7.74 12.72
CA GLU A 80 -10.68 7.04 13.69
C GLU A 80 -10.20 5.60 13.91
N ILE A 81 -9.80 4.92 12.83
CA ILE A 81 -9.21 3.57 12.90
C ILE A 81 -7.92 3.59 13.72
N LEU A 82 -7.02 4.55 13.46
CA LEU A 82 -5.77 4.73 14.18
C LEU A 82 -5.98 4.89 15.69
N GLU A 83 -6.86 5.82 16.08
CA GLU A 83 -7.20 6.05 17.49
C GLU A 83 -7.76 4.79 18.15
N THR A 84 -8.63 4.08 17.43
CA THR A 84 -9.22 2.85 17.95
C THR A 84 -8.16 1.75 18.09
N CYS A 85 -7.22 1.62 17.14
CA CYS A 85 -6.11 0.68 17.25
C CYS A 85 -5.20 0.99 18.44
N VAL A 86 -4.88 2.26 18.68
CA VAL A 86 -4.12 2.70 19.88
C VAL A 86 -4.86 2.32 21.16
N ASN A 87 -6.16 2.65 21.25
CA ASN A 87 -6.96 2.38 22.44
C ASN A 87 -7.03 0.89 22.81
N PHE A 88 -7.01 0.00 21.83
CA PHE A 88 -7.06 -1.45 22.04
C PHE A 88 -5.70 -2.15 21.88
N ASN A 89 -4.60 -1.40 21.70
CA ASN A 89 -3.25 -1.91 21.47
C ASN A 89 -3.24 -2.94 20.32
N ARG A 90 -3.73 -2.52 19.12
CA ARG A 90 -3.78 -3.35 17.92
C ARG A 90 -2.82 -2.84 16.86
N ARG A 91 -2.20 -3.77 16.15
CA ARG A 91 -1.31 -3.49 15.00
C ARG A 91 -2.10 -2.90 13.85
N LEU A 92 -1.44 -2.07 13.03
CA LEU A 92 -2.12 -1.39 11.93
C LEU A 92 -1.26 -1.39 10.66
N VAL A 93 -1.83 -1.87 9.55
CA VAL A 93 -1.27 -1.72 8.20
C VAL A 93 -2.07 -0.65 7.46
N ILE A 94 -1.40 0.41 7.01
CA ILE A 94 -2.01 1.57 6.36
C ILE A 94 -1.61 1.62 4.89
N GLY A 95 -2.57 1.37 4.00
CA GLY A 95 -2.46 1.62 2.55
C GLY A 95 -3.27 2.85 2.10
N THR A 96 -3.95 3.53 3.01
CA THR A 96 -4.65 4.80 2.75
C THR A 96 -3.63 5.89 2.41
N THR A 97 -3.96 6.73 1.42
CA THR A 97 -3.10 7.82 0.92
C THR A 97 -3.83 9.16 0.98
N GLY A 98 -3.10 10.28 0.80
CA GLY A 98 -3.68 11.62 0.74
C GLY A 98 -3.84 12.28 2.11
N TYR A 99 -3.03 11.91 3.09
CA TYR A 99 -3.00 12.52 4.42
C TYR A 99 -2.47 13.96 4.40
N SER A 100 -3.02 14.79 5.28
CA SER A 100 -2.42 16.08 5.64
C SER A 100 -1.16 15.87 6.50
N ILE A 101 -0.32 16.91 6.61
CA ILE A 101 0.86 16.92 7.48
C ILE A 101 0.46 16.60 8.93
N GLU A 102 -0.64 17.19 9.42
CA GLU A 102 -1.15 16.92 10.76
C GLU A 102 -1.51 15.45 10.96
N GLN A 103 -2.17 14.82 9.99
CA GLN A 103 -2.52 13.40 10.05
C GLN A 103 -1.28 12.50 10.01
N ILE A 104 -0.26 12.87 9.23
CA ILE A 104 1.04 12.16 9.22
C ILE A 104 1.69 12.22 10.60
N ASN A 105 1.75 13.41 11.22
CA ASN A 105 2.32 13.58 12.56
C ASN A 105 1.55 12.76 13.62
N ARG A 106 0.22 12.61 13.47
CA ARG A 106 -0.58 11.74 14.36
C ARG A 106 -0.25 10.26 14.18
N ILE A 107 -0.02 9.81 12.94
CA ILE A 107 0.42 8.42 12.69
C ILE A 107 1.81 8.18 13.30
N GLU A 108 2.75 9.11 13.14
CA GLU A 108 4.08 9.03 13.73
C GLU A 108 4.04 9.04 15.27
N ALA A 109 3.16 9.84 15.87
CA ALA A 109 2.97 9.83 17.32
C ALA A 109 2.42 8.50 17.81
N ALA A 110 1.38 7.96 17.15
CA ALA A 110 0.73 6.71 17.49
C ALA A 110 1.66 5.48 17.33
N SER A 111 2.65 5.56 16.43
CA SER A 111 3.62 4.48 16.25
C SER A 111 4.54 4.25 17.46
N LYS A 112 4.58 5.18 18.41
CA LYS A 112 5.29 5.00 19.68
C LYS A 112 4.56 4.05 20.63
N ASP A 113 3.25 3.88 20.42
CA ASP A 113 2.38 3.08 21.28
C ASP A 113 2.05 1.71 20.65
N ILE A 114 1.90 1.67 19.30
CA ILE A 114 1.54 0.45 18.57
C ILE A 114 2.41 0.25 17.33
N PRO A 115 2.60 -0.99 16.83
CA PRO A 115 3.24 -1.24 15.54
C PRO A 115 2.36 -0.76 14.39
N ILE A 116 2.92 0.11 13.53
CA ILE A 116 2.25 0.63 12.34
C ILE A 116 3.13 0.42 11.12
N LEU A 117 2.63 -0.26 10.08
CA LEU A 117 3.27 -0.26 8.77
C LEU A 117 2.48 0.65 7.83
N LYS A 118 3.15 1.65 7.25
CA LYS A 118 2.52 2.59 6.32
C LYS A 118 3.24 2.60 4.98
N SER A 119 2.48 2.41 3.90
CA SER A 119 3.00 2.56 2.54
C SER A 119 1.93 3.10 1.59
N SER A 120 2.33 3.97 0.68
CA SER A 120 1.47 4.45 -0.42
C SER A 120 1.25 3.39 -1.51
N ASN A 121 2.09 2.35 -1.54
CA ASN A 121 2.01 1.24 -2.48
C ASN A 121 2.46 -0.06 -1.79
N MET A 122 1.57 -1.04 -1.69
CA MET A 122 1.86 -2.32 -1.04
C MET A 122 2.41 -3.40 -2.00
N SER A 123 2.64 -3.08 -3.27
CA SER A 123 3.26 -4.04 -4.20
C SER A 123 4.70 -4.32 -3.80
N ILE A 124 5.02 -5.60 -3.57
CA ILE A 124 6.39 -6.05 -3.29
C ILE A 124 7.33 -5.66 -4.44
N GLY A 125 6.91 -5.93 -5.69
CA GLY A 125 7.72 -5.62 -6.87
C GLY A 125 8.00 -4.12 -7.05
N ILE A 126 7.01 -3.25 -6.80
CA ILE A 126 7.23 -1.79 -6.86
C ILE A 126 8.21 -1.33 -5.78
N ASN A 127 8.07 -1.82 -4.54
CA ASN A 127 8.97 -1.42 -3.47
C ASN A 127 10.41 -1.93 -3.71
N LEU A 128 10.58 -3.15 -4.23
CA LEU A 128 11.89 -3.62 -4.67
C LEU A 128 12.46 -2.73 -5.79
N CYS A 129 11.66 -2.37 -6.81
CA CYS A 129 12.10 -1.49 -7.88
C CYS A 129 12.50 -0.10 -7.36
N LEU A 130 11.78 0.46 -6.36
CA LEU A 130 12.16 1.72 -5.73
C LEU A 130 13.56 1.69 -5.12
N GLU A 131 13.91 0.62 -4.42
CA GLU A 131 15.25 0.44 -3.84
C GLU A 131 16.32 0.24 -4.93
N LEU A 132 16.02 -0.55 -5.96
CA LEU A 132 16.94 -0.74 -7.09
C LEU A 132 17.19 0.59 -7.84
N VAL A 133 16.14 1.37 -8.04
CA VAL A 133 16.24 2.71 -8.67
C VAL A 133 17.06 3.65 -7.82
N GLU A 134 16.88 3.67 -6.50
CA GLU A 134 17.68 4.48 -5.60
C GLU A 134 19.17 4.11 -5.67
N LYS A 135 19.50 2.80 -5.63
CA LYS A 135 20.88 2.31 -5.76
C LYS A 135 21.48 2.64 -7.13
N ALA A 136 20.73 2.46 -8.21
CA ALA A 136 21.16 2.83 -9.56
C ALA A 136 21.41 4.34 -9.67
N SER A 137 20.50 5.15 -9.12
CA SER A 137 20.64 6.61 -9.11
C SER A 137 21.89 7.09 -8.36
N PHE A 138 22.21 6.45 -7.23
CA PHE A 138 23.45 6.71 -6.50
C PHE A 138 24.71 6.40 -7.31
N ALA A 139 24.70 5.27 -8.02
CA ALA A 139 25.87 4.79 -8.74
C ALA A 139 26.13 5.54 -10.05
N ILE A 140 25.09 5.80 -10.83
CA ILE A 140 25.20 6.30 -12.22
C ILE A 140 24.33 7.53 -12.51
N GLY A 141 23.48 7.96 -11.60
CA GLY A 141 22.47 8.99 -11.86
C GLY A 141 23.04 10.34 -12.30
N GLU A 142 24.19 10.76 -11.77
CA GLU A 142 24.82 12.03 -12.18
C GLU A 142 25.32 12.00 -13.64
N ASN A 143 25.68 10.83 -14.17
CA ASN A 143 26.27 10.64 -15.49
C ASN A 143 25.29 10.06 -16.53
N SER A 144 24.00 9.91 -16.20
CA SER A 144 22.99 9.36 -17.09
C SER A 144 21.86 10.35 -17.33
N ASP A 145 21.22 10.29 -18.49
CA ASP A 145 19.87 10.83 -18.67
C ASP A 145 18.87 9.85 -18.07
N ILE A 146 17.83 10.38 -17.40
CA ILE A 146 16.88 9.56 -16.64
C ILE A 146 15.47 9.82 -17.12
N ASP A 147 14.82 8.76 -17.57
CA ASP A 147 13.45 8.76 -18.06
C ASP A 147 12.59 7.81 -17.23
N ILE A 148 11.38 8.24 -16.89
CA ILE A 148 10.33 7.41 -16.28
C ILE A 148 9.22 7.23 -17.31
N ILE A 149 8.98 5.99 -17.73
CA ILE A 149 7.95 5.62 -18.68
C ILE A 149 6.86 4.86 -17.96
N GLU A 150 5.60 5.31 -18.08
CA GLU A 150 4.47 4.62 -17.44
C GLU A 150 3.32 4.36 -18.41
N HIS A 151 2.67 3.20 -18.24
CA HIS A 151 1.45 2.86 -18.96
C HIS A 151 0.34 2.52 -17.96
N HIS A 152 -0.83 3.14 -18.15
CA HIS A 152 -2.04 2.83 -17.38
C HIS A 152 -3.26 2.77 -18.29
N HIS A 153 -4.37 2.29 -17.74
CA HIS A 153 -5.64 2.24 -18.45
C HIS A 153 -6.13 3.63 -18.87
N LYS A 154 -6.90 3.70 -19.95
CA LYS A 154 -7.42 4.93 -20.56
C LYS A 154 -8.23 5.85 -19.64
N HIS A 155 -8.73 5.32 -18.51
CA HIS A 155 -9.57 6.08 -17.54
C HIS A 155 -8.76 6.65 -16.36
N LYS A 156 -7.44 6.46 -16.31
CA LYS A 156 -6.61 7.05 -15.25
C LYS A 156 -6.38 8.53 -15.53
N VAL A 157 -6.75 9.38 -14.55
CA VAL A 157 -6.76 10.84 -14.69
C VAL A 157 -5.41 11.46 -14.32
N ASP A 158 -4.83 11.01 -13.21
CA ASP A 158 -3.56 11.55 -12.72
C ASP A 158 -2.40 11.25 -13.68
N MET A 159 -1.58 12.26 -13.95
CA MET A 159 -0.45 12.20 -14.89
C MET A 159 0.62 13.23 -14.46
N PRO A 160 1.82 12.79 -14.05
CA PRO A 160 2.25 11.40 -13.84
C PRO A 160 1.48 10.69 -12.71
N SER A 161 1.57 9.35 -12.66
CA SER A 161 0.97 8.56 -11.57
C SER A 161 1.71 8.76 -10.25
N GLY A 162 1.02 8.48 -9.12
CA GLY A 162 1.65 8.53 -7.81
C GLY A 162 2.89 7.64 -7.70
N THR A 163 2.92 6.48 -8.36
CA THR A 163 4.08 5.59 -8.39
C THR A 163 5.25 6.23 -9.16
N SER A 164 4.99 6.87 -10.30
CA SER A 164 6.02 7.58 -11.06
C SER A 164 6.61 8.74 -10.27
N LEU A 165 5.78 9.49 -9.57
CA LEU A 165 6.25 10.56 -8.67
C LEU A 165 7.08 10.01 -7.50
N THR A 166 6.75 8.82 -6.97
CA THR A 166 7.55 8.17 -5.93
C THR A 166 8.92 7.75 -6.47
N PHE A 167 9.01 7.24 -7.71
CA PHE A 167 10.29 6.97 -8.37
C PHE A 167 11.11 8.25 -8.54
N GLU A 168 10.49 9.31 -9.02
CA GLU A 168 11.15 10.63 -9.18
C GLU A 168 11.72 11.13 -7.85
N ASP A 169 10.95 11.07 -6.75
CA ASP A 169 11.39 11.48 -5.42
C ASP A 169 12.61 10.68 -4.94
N LYS A 170 12.64 9.36 -5.18
CA LYS A 170 13.78 8.50 -4.84
C LYS A 170 15.02 8.87 -5.66
N ILE A 171 14.86 9.08 -6.95
CA ILE A 171 15.96 9.49 -7.85
C ILE A 171 16.50 10.86 -7.42
N LYS A 172 15.63 11.86 -7.25
CA LYS A 172 16.02 13.23 -6.87
C LYS A 172 16.80 13.28 -5.56
N LYS A 173 16.39 12.49 -4.57
CA LYS A 173 17.13 12.38 -3.30
C LYS A 173 18.53 11.81 -3.52
N ALA A 174 18.68 10.78 -4.33
CA ALA A 174 19.96 10.14 -4.61
C ALA A 174 20.94 11.06 -5.39
N VAL A 175 20.44 11.90 -6.30
CA VAL A 175 21.26 12.84 -7.12
C VAL A 175 21.21 14.29 -6.58
N ASN A 176 20.84 14.51 -5.31
CA ASN A 176 20.79 15.82 -4.67
C ASN A 176 19.96 16.87 -5.44
N ASN A 177 18.85 16.48 -6.06
CA ASN A 177 17.95 17.32 -6.86
C ASN A 177 18.61 18.01 -8.07
N LYS A 178 19.73 17.52 -8.60
CA LYS A 178 20.48 18.16 -9.67
C LYS A 178 20.08 17.73 -11.08
N LYS A 179 19.21 16.73 -11.20
CA LYS A 179 18.81 16.15 -12.50
C LYS A 179 17.37 16.48 -12.85
N GLU A 180 17.16 16.81 -14.11
CA GLU A 180 15.85 16.76 -14.74
C GLU A 180 15.47 15.31 -15.03
N ILE A 181 14.23 14.96 -14.76
CA ILE A 181 13.69 13.61 -14.95
C ILE A 181 12.48 13.74 -15.86
N ASN A 182 12.50 13.07 -17.00
CA ASN A 182 11.41 13.13 -17.96
C ASN A 182 10.36 12.06 -17.65
N HIS A 183 9.09 12.45 -17.71
CA HIS A 183 7.97 11.53 -17.59
C HIS A 183 7.28 11.30 -18.93
N HIS A 184 7.18 10.03 -19.33
CA HIS A 184 6.46 9.59 -20.52
C HIS A 184 5.24 8.77 -20.09
N CYS A 185 4.07 9.40 -20.15
CA CYS A 185 2.84 8.82 -19.61
C CYS A 185 1.91 8.34 -20.72
N LEU A 186 1.65 7.04 -20.81
CA LEU A 186 0.68 6.46 -21.73
C LEU A 186 -0.60 6.06 -21.02
N ARG A 187 -1.74 6.28 -21.67
CA ARG A 187 -3.09 5.95 -21.22
C ARG A 187 -3.79 5.13 -22.28
N ILE A 188 -3.65 3.79 -22.19
CA ILE A 188 -4.07 2.85 -23.25
C ILE A 188 -4.76 1.62 -22.67
N GLY A 189 -5.79 1.14 -23.33
CA GLY A 189 -6.46 -0.12 -23.02
C GLY A 189 -6.92 -0.22 -21.56
N ASN A 190 -6.65 -1.39 -20.96
CA ASN A 190 -6.97 -1.75 -19.58
C ASN A 190 -5.70 -2.06 -18.76
N VAL A 191 -4.55 -1.49 -19.13
CA VAL A 191 -3.28 -1.71 -18.42
C VAL A 191 -3.44 -1.30 -16.96
N VAL A 192 -3.08 -2.21 -16.04
CA VAL A 192 -3.19 -1.99 -14.59
C VAL A 192 -2.17 -0.97 -14.13
N GLY A 193 -0.93 -1.13 -14.57
CA GLY A 193 0.19 -0.22 -14.32
C GLY A 193 1.51 -0.88 -14.72
N ASP A 194 2.21 -0.27 -15.67
CA ASP A 194 3.60 -0.60 -16.04
C ASP A 194 4.46 0.62 -15.76
N HIS A 195 5.64 0.41 -15.21
CA HIS A 195 6.60 1.48 -14.92
C HIS A 195 8.00 1.01 -15.31
N THR A 196 8.70 1.84 -16.05
CA THR A 196 10.11 1.65 -16.39
C THR A 196 10.88 2.89 -16.01
N VAL A 197 11.95 2.72 -15.22
CA VAL A 197 12.95 3.76 -15.02
C VAL A 197 14.15 3.40 -15.85
N LYS A 198 14.53 4.29 -16.77
CA LYS A 198 15.64 4.11 -17.70
C LYS A 198 16.75 5.10 -17.37
N PHE A 199 17.95 4.58 -17.24
CA PHE A 199 19.19 5.34 -17.11
C PHE A 199 19.98 5.16 -18.40
N THR A 200 20.22 6.23 -19.13
CA THR A 200 20.95 6.21 -20.41
C THR A 200 22.29 6.90 -20.22
N LEU A 201 23.37 6.14 -20.38
CA LEU A 201 24.76 6.62 -20.42
C LEU A 201 25.18 6.79 -21.89
N GLN A 202 26.46 7.17 -22.12
CA GLN A 202 26.94 7.45 -23.44
C GLN A 202 26.83 6.22 -24.37
N ASP A 203 27.19 5.03 -23.90
CA ASP A 203 27.33 3.83 -24.73
C ASP A 203 26.48 2.64 -24.27
N GLU A 204 25.67 2.83 -23.19
CA GLU A 204 24.82 1.79 -22.63
C GLU A 204 23.58 2.36 -21.95
N SER A 205 22.59 1.52 -21.66
CA SER A 205 21.45 1.90 -20.84
C SER A 205 21.06 0.77 -19.89
N ILE A 206 20.49 1.17 -18.72
CA ILE A 206 19.92 0.25 -17.74
C ILE A 206 18.44 0.57 -17.60
N GLU A 207 17.60 -0.45 -17.60
CA GLU A 207 16.16 -0.33 -17.38
C GLU A 207 15.73 -1.16 -16.18
N ILE A 208 15.01 -0.51 -15.27
CA ILE A 208 14.33 -1.18 -14.15
C ILE A 208 12.85 -1.14 -14.44
N HIS A 209 12.27 -2.30 -14.76
CA HIS A 209 10.90 -2.42 -15.24
C HIS A 209 10.04 -3.24 -14.28
N HIS A 210 8.86 -2.72 -13.96
CA HIS A 210 7.81 -3.41 -13.22
C HIS A 210 6.50 -3.40 -14.01
N LYS A 211 5.87 -4.57 -14.11
CA LYS A 211 4.56 -4.75 -14.76
C LYS A 211 3.55 -5.37 -13.82
N SER A 212 2.42 -4.69 -13.65
CA SER A 212 1.28 -5.21 -12.89
C SER A 212 0.30 -5.92 -13.80
N PHE A 213 0.02 -7.19 -13.54
CA PHE A 213 -0.99 -7.96 -14.26
C PHE A 213 -2.38 -7.84 -13.62
N ASP A 214 -2.43 -7.64 -12.29
CA ASP A 214 -3.65 -7.57 -11.51
C ASP A 214 -3.46 -6.64 -10.30
N ARG A 215 -4.54 -6.02 -9.82
CA ARG A 215 -4.54 -5.23 -8.56
C ARG A 215 -4.39 -6.10 -7.32
N LYS A 216 -4.57 -7.41 -7.43
CA LYS A 216 -4.35 -8.39 -6.35
C LYS A 216 -2.95 -8.27 -5.74
N ILE A 217 -1.95 -7.75 -6.49
CA ILE A 217 -0.59 -7.51 -5.98
C ILE A 217 -0.54 -6.61 -4.74
N PHE A 218 -1.41 -5.59 -4.68
CA PHE A 218 -1.49 -4.70 -3.52
C PHE A 218 -2.11 -5.38 -2.31
N ALA A 219 -3.14 -6.20 -2.54
CA ALA A 219 -3.79 -6.99 -1.50
C ALA A 219 -2.83 -8.06 -0.95
N ASN A 220 -2.13 -8.78 -1.83
CA ASN A 220 -1.11 -9.75 -1.44
C ASN A 220 -0.02 -9.10 -0.57
N GLY A 221 0.50 -7.97 -0.98
CA GLY A 221 1.52 -7.25 -0.21
C GLY A 221 1.00 -6.79 1.16
N ALA A 222 -0.25 -6.31 1.24
CA ALA A 222 -0.86 -5.91 2.51
C ALA A 222 -1.07 -7.10 3.46
N ILE A 223 -1.46 -8.26 2.96
CA ILE A 223 -1.61 -9.50 3.73
C ILE A 223 -0.25 -9.99 4.25
N LEU A 224 0.77 -10.03 3.40
CA LEU A 224 2.12 -10.45 3.81
C LEU A 224 2.74 -9.45 4.81
N ALA A 225 2.52 -8.15 4.62
CA ALA A 225 2.91 -7.13 5.58
C ALA A 225 2.18 -7.31 6.92
N ALA A 226 0.89 -7.63 6.92
CA ALA A 226 0.14 -7.89 8.13
C ALA A 226 0.67 -9.12 8.89
N GLU A 227 1.02 -10.18 8.19
CA GLU A 227 1.63 -11.38 8.78
C GLU A 227 2.99 -11.05 9.42
N TRP A 228 3.85 -10.31 8.71
CA TRP A 228 5.16 -9.89 9.21
C TRP A 228 5.08 -8.96 10.44
N MET A 229 4.01 -8.14 10.51
CA MET A 229 3.82 -7.18 11.61
C MET A 229 3.49 -7.82 12.96
N ILE A 230 3.12 -9.11 13.00
CA ILE A 230 2.66 -9.76 14.24
C ILE A 230 3.72 -9.79 15.34
N ASP A 231 4.98 -9.97 14.97
CA ASP A 231 6.09 -10.05 15.91
C ASP A 231 6.83 -8.71 16.09
N LYS A 232 6.25 -7.59 15.62
CA LYS A 232 6.89 -6.28 15.73
C LYS A 232 6.47 -5.55 16.99
N ASP A 233 7.45 -4.87 17.58
CA ASP A 233 7.24 -3.91 18.65
C ASP A 233 6.65 -2.60 18.12
N ALA A 234 6.21 -1.71 19.03
CA ALA A 234 5.76 -0.38 18.67
C ALA A 234 6.81 0.34 17.81
N GLY A 235 6.38 0.91 16.71
CA GLY A 235 7.26 1.56 15.73
C GLY A 235 6.53 1.87 14.42
N LEU A 236 7.11 2.77 13.62
CA LEU A 236 6.64 3.07 12.28
C LEU A 236 7.51 2.32 11.27
N TYR A 237 6.88 1.41 10.55
CA TYR A 237 7.51 0.54 9.56
C TYR A 237 7.05 0.89 8.14
N THR A 238 7.89 0.54 7.19
CA THR A 238 7.68 0.70 5.75
C THR A 238 7.73 -0.65 5.04
N MET A 239 7.43 -0.66 3.73
CA MET A 239 7.63 -1.85 2.91
C MET A 239 9.13 -2.18 2.72
N SER A 240 10.04 -1.20 2.82
CA SER A 240 11.49 -1.46 2.78
C SER A 240 11.92 -2.24 4.02
N ASP A 241 11.40 -1.92 5.21
CA ASP A 241 11.67 -2.66 6.44
C ASP A 241 11.14 -4.11 6.34
N PHE A 242 9.94 -4.28 5.77
CA PHE A 242 9.36 -5.62 5.53
C PHE A 242 10.20 -6.46 4.57
N LEU A 243 10.74 -5.86 3.51
CA LEU A 243 11.55 -6.54 2.51
C LEU A 243 13.03 -6.70 2.92
N ALA A 244 13.43 -6.14 4.07
CA ALA A 244 14.82 -6.11 4.56
C ALA A 244 15.81 -5.49 3.54
N LEU A 245 15.41 -4.37 2.92
CA LEU A 245 16.14 -3.68 1.85
C LEU A 245 16.86 -2.42 2.34
#